data_4e23e13f25728e5d8e73e1599ee79a1b
#
_entry.id   4e23e13f25728e5d8e73e1599ee79a1b
#
_cell.length_a   1.000
_cell.length_b   1.000
_cell.length_c   1.000
_cell.angle_alpha   90.00
_cell.angle_beta   90.00
_cell.angle_gamma   90.00
#
_symmetry.space_group_name_H-M   'P 1'
#
loop_
_entity.id
_entity.type
_entity.pdbx_description
1 polymer ?
#
loop_
_entity_poly.entity_id
_entity_poly.type
_entity_poly.pdbx_seq_one_letter_code
_entity_poly.pdbx_strand_id
1 'polypeptide(L)'
;MTILTDTPVAGIDDQLNNNKLMIALDVDGTLVDHDGHMTSAVRSAAQAVVAEGHDVMIATGRSLNATLPIIQQIGMERGYAVCCNGGVTLRLDPTLESGYQIIHKATFDPAPALKALRERLPNAKYALEDQDGNFLSTERFQDASFGVESIGVDFQTMLDATAVRVVVFSSDNTSDEFNDAIKHIGLSGVTYSVGWTAWLDIAAEGVTKASALEALRRKLGTDRANTVAVGDGRNDIEMLTWAGRGVAMGQAPDEVIAAADEVTDSVLDDGAARVLRSLL
;
A
#
# COMPACT_ATOMS: atom_id res chain seq x y z
N MET A 1 18.66 13.87 -0.68
CA MET A 1 17.92 15.13 -0.99
C MET A 1 17.86 15.22 -2.51
N THR A 2 16.86 14.58 -3.11
CA THR A 2 16.74 14.51 -4.57
C THR A 2 15.71 15.53 -5.01
N ILE A 3 16.14 16.42 -5.89
CA ILE A 3 15.39 17.57 -6.39
C ILE A 3 14.32 17.09 -7.35
N LEU A 4 13.06 17.44 -7.10
CA LEU A 4 11.96 17.30 -8.02
C LEU A 4 12.20 18.21 -9.22
N THR A 5 12.32 17.66 -10.43
CA THR A 5 12.32 18.46 -11.67
C THR A 5 10.89 18.83 -11.99
N ASP A 6 10.56 20.10 -11.75
CA ASP A 6 9.33 20.75 -12.21
C ASP A 6 9.36 20.91 -13.74
N THR A 7 8.52 20.16 -14.42
CA THR A 7 8.12 20.47 -15.79
C THR A 7 6.64 20.91 -15.73
N PRO A 8 6.28 22.14 -16.08
CA PRO A 8 4.89 22.56 -16.09
C PRO A 8 4.14 21.86 -17.23
N VAL A 9 3.12 21.09 -16.89
CA VAL A 9 2.17 20.56 -17.88
C VAL A 9 1.11 21.62 -18.11
N ALA A 10 1.10 22.19 -19.32
CA ALA A 10 0.07 23.12 -19.77
C ALA A 10 -1.26 22.39 -20.02
N GLY A 11 -2.35 22.97 -19.51
CA GLY A 11 -3.70 22.85 -20.05
C GLY A 11 -4.48 21.60 -19.66
N ILE A 12 -5.06 21.59 -18.46
CA ILE A 12 -6.30 20.86 -18.21
C ILE A 12 -7.32 21.91 -17.76
N ASP A 13 -8.46 21.95 -18.46
CA ASP A 13 -9.59 22.82 -18.23
C ASP A 13 -10.02 22.76 -16.76
N ASP A 14 -9.82 23.87 -16.05
CA ASP A 14 -10.18 24.09 -14.66
C ASP A 14 -11.68 24.45 -14.58
N GLN A 15 -12.54 23.51 -14.90
CA GLN A 15 -13.93 23.53 -14.44
C GLN A 15 -13.92 22.80 -13.10
N LEU A 16 -13.83 23.56 -12.01
CA LEU A 16 -14.00 23.10 -10.64
C LEU A 16 -15.30 22.28 -10.51
N ASN A 17 -15.19 20.98 -10.68
CA ASN A 17 -16.26 20.05 -10.35
C ASN A 17 -16.26 19.94 -8.82
N ASN A 18 -17.12 20.71 -8.16
CA ASN A 18 -17.20 20.87 -6.70
C ASN A 18 -17.52 19.56 -5.95
N ASN A 19 -17.66 18.43 -6.67
CA ASN A 19 -18.00 17.10 -6.16
C ASN A 19 -16.93 16.03 -6.42
N LYS A 20 -15.74 16.42 -6.94
CA LYS A 20 -14.69 15.43 -7.20
C LYS A 20 -14.04 14.96 -5.91
N LEU A 21 -14.10 13.66 -5.65
CA LEU A 21 -13.48 13.03 -4.49
C LEU A 21 -12.12 12.43 -4.86
N MET A 22 -11.21 12.41 -3.89
CA MET A 22 -10.01 11.59 -3.88
C MET A 22 -10.29 10.35 -3.02
N ILE A 23 -10.30 9.17 -3.65
CA ILE A 23 -10.73 7.92 -3.03
C ILE A 23 -9.54 6.96 -2.96
N ALA A 24 -9.06 6.68 -1.76
CA ALA A 24 -7.97 5.75 -1.49
C ALA A 24 -8.52 4.39 -1.08
N LEU A 25 -8.14 3.36 -1.81
CA LEU A 25 -8.62 1.98 -1.61
C LEU A 25 -7.43 1.07 -1.29
N ASP A 26 -7.48 0.41 -0.16
CA ASP A 26 -6.61 -0.72 0.09
C ASP A 26 -7.01 -1.92 -0.78
N VAL A 27 -6.14 -2.93 -0.87
CA VAL A 27 -6.33 -4.10 -1.73
C VAL A 27 -6.72 -5.32 -0.92
N ASP A 28 -5.81 -5.84 -0.09
CA ASP A 28 -5.95 -7.12 0.59
C ASP A 28 -6.89 -7.02 1.78
N GLY A 29 -7.98 -7.77 1.79
CA GLY A 29 -9.03 -7.63 2.80
C GLY A 29 -10.00 -6.47 2.54
N THR A 30 -9.81 -5.71 1.46
CA THR A 30 -10.65 -4.57 1.08
C THR A 30 -11.26 -4.77 -0.31
N LEU A 31 -10.46 -4.70 -1.38
CA LEU A 31 -10.92 -4.93 -2.75
C LEU A 31 -10.91 -6.42 -3.13
N VAL A 32 -10.01 -7.18 -2.54
CA VAL A 32 -9.89 -8.63 -2.74
C VAL A 32 -9.92 -9.34 -1.39
N ASP A 33 -10.43 -10.57 -1.40
CA ASP A 33 -10.38 -11.47 -0.24
C ASP A 33 -8.96 -12.03 -0.01
N HIS A 34 -8.83 -12.90 0.99
CA HIS A 34 -7.54 -13.52 1.35
C HIS A 34 -6.97 -14.45 0.26
N ASP A 35 -7.80 -14.89 -0.68
CA ASP A 35 -7.38 -15.70 -1.84
C ASP A 35 -7.03 -14.82 -3.06
N GLY A 36 -7.14 -13.50 -2.92
CA GLY A 36 -6.87 -12.51 -3.97
C GLY A 36 -8.01 -12.37 -4.98
N HIS A 37 -9.20 -12.87 -4.65
CA HIS A 37 -10.37 -12.80 -5.54
C HIS A 37 -11.14 -11.49 -5.30
N MET A 38 -11.41 -10.77 -6.39
CA MET A 38 -12.32 -9.61 -6.42
C MET A 38 -13.68 -10.01 -6.93
N THR A 39 -14.72 -9.80 -6.13
CA THR A 39 -16.10 -10.09 -6.55
C THR A 39 -16.55 -9.21 -7.71
N SER A 40 -17.52 -9.65 -8.47
CA SER A 40 -18.11 -8.85 -9.56
C SER A 40 -18.78 -7.58 -9.04
N ALA A 41 -19.31 -7.60 -7.81
CA ALA A 41 -19.94 -6.46 -7.17
C ALA A 41 -18.93 -5.36 -6.83
N VAL A 42 -17.78 -5.73 -6.24
CA VAL A 42 -16.68 -4.80 -5.93
C VAL A 42 -16.09 -4.23 -7.21
N ARG A 43 -15.80 -5.09 -8.20
CA ARG A 43 -15.26 -4.66 -9.49
C ARG A 43 -16.16 -3.65 -10.19
N SER A 44 -17.46 -3.95 -10.31
CA SER A 44 -18.42 -3.07 -10.98
C SER A 44 -18.59 -1.74 -10.26
N ALA A 45 -18.59 -1.74 -8.92
CA ALA A 45 -18.68 -0.51 -8.14
C ALA A 45 -17.41 0.36 -8.30
N ALA A 46 -16.23 -0.25 -8.27
CA ALA A 46 -14.97 0.47 -8.47
C ALA A 46 -14.89 1.07 -9.90
N GLN A 47 -15.26 0.30 -10.92
CA GLN A 47 -15.32 0.80 -12.31
C GLN A 47 -16.31 1.96 -12.46
N ALA A 48 -17.46 1.91 -11.80
CA ALA A 48 -18.43 3.01 -11.83
C ALA A 48 -17.88 4.29 -11.23
N VAL A 49 -17.25 4.23 -10.07
CA VAL A 49 -16.62 5.39 -9.41
C VAL A 49 -15.47 5.97 -10.25
N VAL A 50 -14.68 5.11 -10.91
CA VAL A 50 -13.64 5.55 -11.87
C VAL A 50 -14.28 6.29 -13.05
N ALA A 51 -15.40 5.78 -13.59
CA ALA A 51 -16.11 6.35 -14.72
C ALA A 51 -16.78 7.72 -14.41
N GLU A 52 -17.19 7.94 -13.15
CA GLU A 52 -17.70 9.24 -12.67
C GLU A 52 -16.62 10.33 -12.62
N GLY A 53 -15.35 9.97 -12.80
CA GLY A 53 -14.25 10.91 -12.87
C GLY A 53 -13.66 11.33 -11.54
N HIS A 54 -13.94 10.58 -10.47
CA HIS A 54 -13.25 10.72 -9.18
C HIS A 54 -11.77 10.36 -9.30
N ASP A 55 -10.93 10.92 -8.42
CA ASP A 55 -9.51 10.52 -8.30
C ASP A 55 -9.40 9.25 -7.46
N VAL A 56 -9.64 8.10 -8.09
CA VAL A 56 -9.47 6.80 -7.43
C VAL A 56 -7.99 6.45 -7.37
N MET A 57 -7.54 6.01 -6.20
CA MET A 57 -6.15 5.62 -5.92
C MET A 57 -6.11 4.27 -5.20
N ILE A 58 -5.28 3.37 -5.69
CA ILE A 58 -4.90 2.18 -4.91
C ILE A 58 -3.83 2.58 -3.91
N ALA A 59 -3.97 2.14 -2.65
CA ALA A 59 -2.99 2.34 -1.59
C ALA A 59 -2.73 1.02 -0.86
N THR A 60 -1.63 0.33 -1.19
CA THR A 60 -1.41 -1.05 -0.78
C THR A 60 0.01 -1.31 -0.26
N GLY A 61 0.15 -2.37 0.55
CA GLY A 61 1.45 -2.94 0.90
C GLY A 61 2.09 -3.74 -0.23
N ARG A 62 1.33 -4.14 -1.26
CA ARG A 62 1.84 -4.88 -2.41
C ARG A 62 2.91 -4.11 -3.16
N SER A 63 3.82 -4.84 -3.80
CA SER A 63 4.75 -4.26 -4.77
C SER A 63 4.03 -3.75 -6.01
N LEU A 64 4.74 -2.98 -6.82
CA LEU A 64 4.22 -2.46 -8.09
C LEU A 64 3.67 -3.58 -8.98
N ASN A 65 4.44 -4.65 -9.18
CA ASN A 65 4.07 -5.74 -10.07
C ASN A 65 2.80 -6.48 -9.61
N ALA A 66 2.59 -6.59 -8.30
CA ALA A 66 1.38 -7.19 -7.73
C ALA A 66 0.17 -6.24 -7.72
N THR A 67 0.40 -4.94 -7.84
CA THR A 67 -0.64 -3.91 -7.86
C THR A 67 -1.23 -3.68 -9.26
N LEU A 68 -0.42 -3.78 -10.31
CA LEU A 68 -0.86 -3.55 -11.69
C LEU A 68 -2.09 -4.39 -12.11
N PRO A 69 -2.18 -5.69 -11.79
CA PRO A 69 -3.37 -6.48 -12.11
C PRO A 69 -4.66 -5.98 -11.45
N ILE A 70 -4.57 -5.42 -10.23
CA ILE A 70 -5.72 -4.85 -9.52
C ILE A 70 -6.18 -3.55 -10.21
N ILE A 71 -5.23 -2.66 -10.53
CA ILE A 71 -5.49 -1.43 -11.29
C ILE A 71 -6.23 -1.73 -12.60
N GLN A 72 -5.78 -2.76 -13.32
CA GLN A 72 -6.40 -3.20 -14.57
C GLN A 72 -7.82 -3.75 -14.36
N GLN A 73 -8.06 -4.54 -13.30
CA GLN A 73 -9.37 -5.10 -12.99
C GLN A 73 -10.43 -4.06 -12.70
N ILE A 74 -10.07 -2.95 -12.06
CA ILE A 74 -10.97 -1.82 -11.76
C ILE A 74 -11.03 -0.77 -12.88
N GLY A 75 -10.32 -1.00 -14.00
CA GLY A 75 -10.38 -0.14 -15.18
C GLY A 75 -9.70 1.22 -15.03
N MET A 76 -8.72 1.35 -14.14
CA MET A 76 -7.94 2.58 -13.99
C MET A 76 -6.88 2.68 -15.08
N GLU A 77 -7.07 3.60 -16.03
CA GLU A 77 -6.07 3.94 -17.05
C GLU A 77 -5.28 5.21 -16.72
N ARG A 78 -5.82 6.05 -15.84
CA ARG A 78 -5.26 7.33 -15.38
C ARG A 78 -5.41 7.45 -13.87
N GLY A 79 -4.60 8.30 -13.27
CA GLY A 79 -4.62 8.54 -11.82
C GLY A 79 -3.33 8.11 -11.16
N TYR A 80 -3.40 7.67 -9.92
CA TYR A 80 -2.23 7.36 -9.12
C TYR A 80 -2.41 6.04 -8.35
N ALA A 81 -1.30 5.39 -8.03
CA ALA A 81 -1.28 4.27 -7.11
C ALA A 81 -0.09 4.39 -6.15
N VAL A 82 -0.33 3.99 -4.91
CA VAL A 82 0.63 3.95 -3.81
C VAL A 82 0.89 2.48 -3.49
N CYS A 83 2.12 2.02 -3.72
CA CYS A 83 2.59 0.67 -3.49
C CYS A 83 3.60 0.63 -2.34
N CYS A 84 3.93 -0.57 -1.84
CA CYS A 84 4.93 -0.77 -0.78
C CYS A 84 4.67 0.11 0.45
N ASN A 85 3.40 0.21 0.89
CA ASN A 85 2.97 1.07 2.00
C ASN A 85 3.41 2.54 1.88
N GLY A 86 3.54 3.08 0.66
CA GLY A 86 4.01 4.45 0.42
C GLY A 86 5.42 4.53 -0.16
N GLY A 87 6.15 3.42 -0.18
CA GLY A 87 7.52 3.35 -0.71
C GLY A 87 7.63 3.66 -2.19
N VAL A 88 6.59 3.36 -2.98
CA VAL A 88 6.52 3.65 -4.41
C VAL A 88 5.20 4.33 -4.75
N THR A 89 5.26 5.45 -5.47
CA THR A 89 4.07 6.12 -6.02
C THR A 89 4.15 6.15 -7.54
N LEU A 90 3.05 5.73 -8.17
CA LEU A 90 2.90 5.69 -9.62
C LEU A 90 1.94 6.78 -10.10
N ARG A 91 2.19 7.30 -11.29
CA ARG A 91 1.20 7.96 -12.13
C ARG A 91 0.85 7.03 -13.29
N LEU A 92 -0.42 6.72 -13.46
CA LEU A 92 -0.92 5.96 -14.60
C LEU A 92 -1.05 6.87 -15.82
N ASP A 93 -0.55 6.41 -16.94
CA ASP A 93 -0.56 7.18 -18.20
C ASP A 93 -0.62 6.21 -19.39
N PRO A 94 -1.78 6.07 -20.04
CA PRO A 94 -1.96 5.12 -21.14
C PRO A 94 -1.18 5.51 -22.42
N THR A 95 -0.55 6.69 -22.45
CA THR A 95 0.32 7.11 -23.57
C THR A 95 1.73 6.54 -23.48
N LEU A 96 2.10 6.00 -22.30
CA LEU A 96 3.38 5.34 -22.08
C LEU A 96 3.27 3.85 -22.42
N GLU A 97 4.31 3.27 -22.96
CA GLU A 97 4.38 1.83 -23.28
C GLU A 97 4.16 0.96 -22.04
N SER A 98 4.71 1.37 -20.88
CA SER A 98 4.48 0.70 -19.58
C SER A 98 3.09 0.91 -19.00
N GLY A 99 2.31 1.90 -19.48
CA GLY A 99 1.05 2.34 -18.91
C GLY A 99 1.20 3.18 -17.62
N TYR A 100 2.41 3.40 -17.13
CA TYR A 100 2.66 4.16 -15.89
C TYR A 100 4.06 4.81 -15.86
N GLN A 101 4.22 5.71 -14.92
CA GLN A 101 5.51 6.31 -14.53
C GLN A 101 5.66 6.26 -13.01
N ILE A 102 6.79 5.82 -12.51
CA ILE A 102 7.15 5.98 -11.09
C ILE A 102 7.49 7.45 -10.87
N ILE A 103 6.73 8.13 -10.03
CA ILE A 103 6.90 9.57 -9.73
C ILE A 103 7.55 9.82 -8.37
N HIS A 104 7.56 8.82 -7.50
CA HIS A 104 8.25 8.84 -6.22
C HIS A 104 8.69 7.44 -5.83
N LYS A 105 9.88 7.35 -5.24
CA LYS A 105 10.42 6.13 -4.63
C LYS A 105 11.18 6.54 -3.37
N ALA A 106 10.78 6.00 -2.23
CA ALA A 106 11.45 6.18 -0.95
C ALA A 106 12.35 4.96 -0.70
N THR A 107 13.63 5.21 -0.47
CA THR A 107 14.60 4.15 -0.21
C THR A 107 15.27 4.36 1.14
N PHE A 108 15.78 3.26 1.72
CA PHE A 108 16.49 3.29 3.00
C PHE A 108 17.58 2.22 3.04
N ASP A 109 18.50 2.36 4.01
CA ASP A 109 19.49 1.34 4.36
C ASP A 109 18.80 0.26 5.22
N PRO A 110 18.64 -0.99 4.74
CA PRO A 110 17.98 -2.04 5.49
C PRO A 110 18.87 -2.68 6.56
N ALA A 111 20.18 -2.46 6.51
CA ALA A 111 21.14 -3.21 7.32
C ALA A 111 20.92 -3.10 8.83
N PRO A 112 20.64 -1.92 9.43
CA PRO A 112 20.38 -1.83 10.87
C PRO A 112 19.18 -2.66 11.31
N ALA A 113 18.05 -2.56 10.58
CA ALA A 113 16.84 -3.30 10.87
C ALA A 113 17.02 -4.81 10.67
N LEU A 114 17.62 -5.23 9.55
CA LEU A 114 17.88 -6.64 9.25
C LEU A 114 18.78 -7.30 10.29
N LYS A 115 19.85 -6.63 10.75
CA LYS A 115 20.74 -7.16 11.79
C LYS A 115 20.02 -7.37 13.12
N ALA A 116 19.25 -6.37 13.56
CA ALA A 116 18.48 -6.43 14.79
C ALA A 116 17.44 -7.56 14.77
N LEU A 117 16.74 -7.70 13.63
CA LEU A 117 15.75 -8.75 13.43
C LEU A 117 16.39 -10.14 13.37
N ARG A 118 17.50 -10.31 12.66
CA ARG A 118 18.19 -11.60 12.52
C ARG A 118 18.71 -12.15 13.84
N GLU A 119 19.12 -11.27 14.75
CA GLU A 119 19.58 -11.65 16.09
C GLU A 119 18.44 -12.28 16.92
N ARG A 120 17.23 -11.80 16.79
CA ARG A 120 16.06 -12.22 17.57
C ARG A 120 15.18 -13.25 16.85
N LEU A 121 15.19 -13.23 15.53
CA LEU A 121 14.38 -14.10 14.67
C LEU A 121 15.29 -14.84 13.66
N PRO A 122 16.23 -15.69 14.14
CA PRO A 122 17.26 -16.30 13.28
C PRO A 122 16.69 -17.23 12.21
N ASN A 123 15.50 -17.82 12.45
CA ASN A 123 14.82 -18.75 11.54
C ASN A 123 13.78 -18.06 10.66
N ALA A 124 13.55 -16.75 10.82
CA ALA A 124 12.61 -16.03 9.97
C ALA A 124 13.14 -15.93 8.54
N LYS A 125 12.23 -15.84 7.58
CA LYS A 125 12.54 -15.59 6.19
C LYS A 125 12.60 -14.08 5.94
N TYR A 126 13.63 -13.68 5.21
CA TYR A 126 13.92 -12.28 4.93
C TYR A 126 13.83 -12.05 3.43
N ALA A 127 13.09 -11.04 3.04
CA ALA A 127 12.98 -10.60 1.67
C ALA A 127 13.01 -9.06 1.60
N LEU A 128 13.42 -8.52 0.49
CA LEU A 128 13.38 -7.09 0.22
C LEU A 128 13.09 -6.81 -1.26
N GLU A 129 12.47 -5.68 -1.52
CA GLU A 129 12.43 -5.05 -2.82
C GLU A 129 13.50 -3.96 -2.84
N ASP A 130 14.45 -4.07 -3.77
CA ASP A 130 15.53 -3.09 -3.92
C ASP A 130 15.08 -1.86 -4.71
N GLN A 131 15.98 -0.88 -4.80
CA GLN A 131 15.73 0.34 -5.55
C GLN A 131 15.47 0.12 -7.06
N ASP A 132 15.89 -1.00 -7.62
CA ASP A 132 15.74 -1.33 -9.04
C ASP A 132 14.47 -2.17 -9.31
N GLY A 133 13.76 -2.56 -8.25
CA GLY A 133 12.52 -3.35 -8.30
C GLY A 133 12.79 -4.86 -8.33
N ASN A 134 14.01 -5.30 -7.99
CA ASN A 134 14.30 -6.72 -7.82
C ASN A 134 13.78 -7.18 -6.45
N PHE A 135 13.22 -8.39 -6.44
CA PHE A 135 12.82 -9.06 -5.22
C PHE A 135 13.92 -10.03 -4.77
N LEU A 136 14.64 -9.67 -3.70
CA LEU A 136 15.73 -10.45 -3.13
C LEU A 136 15.26 -11.19 -1.89
N SER A 137 15.69 -12.44 -1.70
CA SER A 137 15.33 -13.22 -0.50
C SER A 137 16.43 -14.18 -0.07
N THR A 138 16.52 -14.46 1.24
CA THR A 138 17.49 -15.41 1.79
C THR A 138 17.12 -16.87 1.53
N GLU A 139 15.82 -17.13 1.28
CA GLU A 139 15.29 -18.44 0.92
C GLU A 139 14.27 -18.24 -0.20
N ARG A 140 13.91 -19.32 -0.90
CA ARG A 140 12.85 -19.24 -1.90
C ARG A 140 11.56 -18.78 -1.24
N PHE A 141 11.17 -17.57 -1.59
CA PHE A 141 10.00 -16.89 -1.05
C PHE A 141 9.02 -16.68 -2.19
N GLN A 142 7.82 -17.21 -2.06
CA GLN A 142 6.72 -16.95 -2.98
C GLN A 142 5.59 -16.32 -2.19
N ASP A 143 5.25 -15.10 -2.53
CA ASP A 143 4.10 -14.40 -1.97
C ASP A 143 3.44 -13.55 -3.05
N ALA A 144 2.12 -13.60 -3.11
CA ALA A 144 1.34 -12.86 -4.10
C ALA A 144 1.53 -11.34 -4.01
N SER A 145 1.94 -10.82 -2.83
CA SER A 145 2.16 -9.39 -2.61
C SER A 145 3.37 -8.82 -3.37
N PHE A 146 4.24 -9.67 -3.91
CA PHE A 146 5.39 -9.23 -4.72
C PHE A 146 5.14 -9.28 -6.23
N GLY A 147 4.28 -10.20 -6.69
CA GLY A 147 3.93 -10.33 -8.11
C GLY A 147 5.06 -10.81 -9.03
N VAL A 148 6.22 -11.13 -8.46
CA VAL A 148 7.41 -11.66 -9.17
C VAL A 148 8.09 -12.72 -8.30
N GLU A 149 8.88 -13.59 -8.94
CA GLU A 149 9.71 -14.56 -8.22
C GLU A 149 10.91 -13.88 -7.54
N SER A 150 11.27 -14.38 -6.36
CA SER A 150 12.43 -13.89 -5.64
C SER A 150 13.74 -14.42 -6.23
N ILE A 151 14.77 -13.57 -6.19
CA ILE A 151 16.15 -13.93 -6.47
C ILE A 151 16.78 -14.36 -5.15
N GLY A 152 17.21 -15.62 -5.07
CA GLY A 152 17.90 -16.14 -3.89
C GLY A 152 19.27 -15.49 -3.72
N VAL A 153 19.53 -14.88 -2.57
CA VAL A 153 20.79 -14.21 -2.22
C VAL A 153 21.24 -14.57 -0.81
N ASP A 154 22.48 -14.36 -0.50
CA ASP A 154 22.96 -14.44 0.88
C ASP A 154 22.52 -13.21 1.69
N PHE A 155 22.53 -13.34 3.01
CA PHE A 155 22.10 -12.28 3.90
C PHE A 155 22.98 -11.02 3.82
N GLN A 156 24.28 -11.18 3.49
CA GLN A 156 25.19 -10.04 3.31
C GLN A 156 24.78 -9.19 2.10
N THR A 157 24.40 -9.83 1.00
CA THR A 157 23.88 -9.12 -0.18
C THR A 157 22.65 -8.27 0.17
N MET A 158 21.75 -8.77 1.05
CA MET A 158 20.61 -7.98 1.51
C MET A 158 21.04 -6.80 2.40
N LEU A 159 22.09 -6.98 3.23
CA LEU A 159 22.61 -5.88 4.07
C LEU A 159 23.23 -4.76 3.23
N ASP A 160 23.81 -5.08 2.08
CA ASP A 160 24.48 -4.13 1.20
C ASP A 160 23.53 -3.47 0.19
N ALA A 161 22.27 -3.90 0.15
CA ALA A 161 21.27 -3.37 -0.76
C ALA A 161 20.73 -2.00 -0.30
N THR A 162 20.15 -1.25 -1.24
CA THR A 162 19.29 -0.11 -0.95
C THR A 162 17.84 -0.57 -1.12
N ALA A 163 17.07 -0.59 -0.04
CA ALA A 163 15.73 -1.15 -0.03
C ALA A 163 14.64 -0.09 -0.21
N VAL A 164 13.57 -0.48 -0.88
CA VAL A 164 12.28 0.23 -0.89
C VAL A 164 11.36 -0.37 0.17
N ARG A 165 11.40 -1.70 0.32
CA ARG A 165 10.58 -2.47 1.25
C ARG A 165 11.40 -3.65 1.77
N VAL A 166 11.31 -3.94 3.06
CA VAL A 166 11.77 -5.20 3.64
C VAL A 166 10.60 -5.95 4.21
N VAL A 167 10.59 -7.26 4.01
CA VAL A 167 9.58 -8.16 4.57
C VAL A 167 10.27 -9.23 5.40
N VAL A 168 9.72 -9.48 6.58
CA VAL A 168 10.16 -10.58 7.44
C VAL A 168 8.95 -11.43 7.78
N PHE A 169 9.08 -12.73 7.55
CA PHE A 169 8.03 -13.70 7.81
C PHE A 169 8.57 -14.83 8.68
N SER A 170 7.80 -15.23 9.70
CA SER A 170 8.12 -16.37 10.55
C SER A 170 7.02 -17.43 10.46
N SER A 171 7.41 -18.66 10.15
CA SER A 171 6.53 -19.83 10.24
C SER A 171 6.52 -20.48 11.64
N ASP A 172 7.49 -20.12 12.50
CA ASP A 172 7.75 -20.77 13.78
C ASP A 172 7.07 -20.06 14.94
N ASN A 173 6.58 -18.84 14.73
CA ASN A 173 5.95 -17.99 15.73
C ASN A 173 4.47 -17.82 15.46
N THR A 174 3.67 -17.74 16.52
CA THR A 174 2.33 -17.17 16.42
C THR A 174 2.40 -15.67 16.12
N SER A 175 1.29 -15.10 15.65
CA SER A 175 1.20 -13.65 15.40
C SER A 175 1.53 -12.82 16.65
N ASP A 176 1.07 -13.27 17.84
CA ASP A 176 1.29 -12.56 19.10
C ASP A 176 2.75 -12.63 19.56
N GLU A 177 3.38 -13.80 19.50
CA GLU A 177 4.80 -13.99 19.83
C GLU A 177 5.70 -13.16 18.91
N PHE A 178 5.35 -13.11 17.62
CA PHE A 178 6.07 -12.33 16.63
C PHE A 178 5.94 -10.82 16.91
N ASN A 179 4.72 -10.35 17.18
CA ASN A 179 4.45 -8.97 17.57
C ASN A 179 5.25 -8.53 18.79
N ASP A 180 5.27 -9.38 19.83
CA ASP A 180 6.01 -9.09 21.05
C ASP A 180 7.52 -9.07 20.80
N ALA A 181 8.04 -9.95 19.96
CA ALA A 181 9.44 -9.93 19.55
C ALA A 181 9.79 -8.61 18.84
N ILE A 182 8.97 -8.16 17.88
CA ILE A 182 9.17 -6.89 17.15
C ILE A 182 9.17 -5.70 18.10
N LYS A 183 8.22 -5.61 19.03
CA LYS A 183 8.17 -4.53 20.02
C LYS A 183 9.44 -4.47 20.87
N HIS A 184 9.97 -5.62 21.27
CA HIS A 184 11.19 -5.72 22.10
C HIS A 184 12.48 -5.39 21.31
N ILE A 185 12.49 -5.59 19.98
CA ILE A 185 13.62 -5.21 19.13
C ILE A 185 13.80 -3.70 19.08
N GLY A 186 12.69 -2.94 19.09
CA GLY A 186 12.73 -1.48 19.10
C GLY A 186 13.35 -0.91 17.83
N LEU A 187 12.82 -1.29 16.66
CA LEU A 187 13.29 -0.78 15.38
C LEU A 187 13.23 0.75 15.35
N SER A 188 14.33 1.38 14.97
CA SER A 188 14.46 2.85 14.86
C SER A 188 14.94 3.25 13.47
N GLY A 189 14.59 4.48 13.03
CA GLY A 189 14.97 4.98 11.71
C GLY A 189 14.22 4.35 10.55
N VAL A 190 13.15 3.60 10.84
CA VAL A 190 12.26 2.97 9.86
C VAL A 190 10.81 3.05 10.32
N THR A 191 9.90 3.00 9.36
CA THR A 191 8.47 2.78 9.60
C THR A 191 8.17 1.30 9.38
N TYR A 192 7.36 0.70 10.25
CA TYR A 192 6.98 -0.71 10.08
C TYR A 192 5.54 -0.97 10.44
N SER A 193 4.96 -2.01 9.85
CA SER A 193 3.65 -2.55 10.22
C SER A 193 3.70 -4.06 10.35
N VAL A 194 2.93 -4.60 11.30
CA VAL A 194 2.81 -6.04 11.52
C VAL A 194 1.47 -6.49 10.96
N GLY A 195 1.51 -7.52 10.11
CA GLY A 195 0.32 -8.08 9.46
C GLY A 195 -0.53 -8.97 10.38
N TRP A 196 -1.52 -9.61 9.79
CA TRP A 196 -2.41 -10.58 10.46
C TRP A 196 -1.73 -11.90 10.86
N THR A 197 -0.67 -12.25 10.15
CA THR A 197 0.19 -13.40 10.44
C THR A 197 1.51 -12.91 11.03
N ALA A 198 2.46 -13.81 11.32
CA ALA A 198 3.82 -13.45 11.73
C ALA A 198 4.59 -12.80 10.55
N TRP A 199 4.11 -11.66 10.11
CA TRP A 199 4.54 -10.86 8.96
C TRP A 199 4.87 -9.44 9.37
N LEU A 200 6.01 -8.93 8.93
CA LEU A 200 6.47 -7.57 9.18
C LEU A 200 6.84 -6.92 7.84
N ASP A 201 6.25 -5.77 7.58
CA ASP A 201 6.65 -4.85 6.52
C ASP A 201 7.45 -3.69 7.09
N ILE A 202 8.56 -3.34 6.46
CA ILE A 202 9.42 -2.22 6.84
C ILE A 202 9.62 -1.31 5.63
N ALA A 203 9.46 -0.01 5.84
CA ALA A 203 9.69 1.06 4.87
C ALA A 203 10.64 2.13 5.46
N ALA A 204 11.03 3.10 4.65
CA ALA A 204 11.79 4.26 5.13
C ALA A 204 11.02 5.01 6.23
N GLU A 205 11.73 5.67 7.13
CA GLU A 205 11.15 6.43 8.23
C GLU A 205 10.14 7.48 7.75
N GLY A 206 8.96 7.52 8.36
CA GLY A 206 7.87 8.43 8.00
C GLY A 206 7.13 8.07 6.71
N VAL A 207 7.48 6.97 6.05
CA VAL A 207 6.80 6.49 4.84
C VAL A 207 5.65 5.57 5.25
N THR A 208 4.43 6.00 4.91
CA THR A 208 3.17 5.26 5.14
C THR A 208 2.23 5.48 3.96
N LYS A 209 1.14 4.71 3.87
CA LYS A 209 0.07 4.96 2.88
C LYS A 209 -0.43 6.41 3.02
N ALA A 210 -0.65 6.87 4.24
CA ALA A 210 -1.14 8.22 4.52
C ALA A 210 -0.17 9.32 4.06
N SER A 211 1.15 9.17 4.31
CA SER A 211 2.14 10.18 3.92
C SER A 211 2.23 10.33 2.40
N ALA A 212 2.15 9.22 1.64
CA ALA A 212 2.14 9.23 0.19
C ALA A 212 0.84 9.84 -0.37
N LEU A 213 -0.32 9.47 0.20
CA LEU A 213 -1.62 10.04 -0.18
C LEU A 213 -1.71 11.53 0.13
N GLU A 214 -1.16 12.00 1.25
CA GLU A 214 -1.10 13.44 1.56
C GLU A 214 -0.26 14.21 0.55
N ALA A 215 0.86 13.67 0.10
CA ALA A 215 1.66 14.28 -0.96
C ALA A 215 0.87 14.39 -2.28
N LEU A 216 0.12 13.34 -2.64
CA LEU A 216 -0.77 13.35 -3.81
C LEU A 216 -1.95 14.33 -3.65
N ARG A 217 -2.59 14.35 -2.48
CA ARG A 217 -3.69 15.29 -2.18
C ARG A 217 -3.27 16.75 -2.39
N ARG A 218 -2.09 17.12 -1.85
CA ARG A 218 -1.54 18.47 -2.03
C ARG A 218 -1.22 18.78 -3.49
N LYS A 219 -0.65 17.81 -4.20
CA LYS A 219 -0.36 17.95 -5.64
C LYS A 219 -1.60 18.17 -6.47
N LEU A 220 -2.71 17.52 -6.13
CA LEU A 220 -4.01 17.63 -6.81
C LEU A 220 -4.83 18.83 -6.35
N GLY A 221 -4.43 19.49 -5.25
CA GLY A 221 -5.20 20.60 -4.68
C GLY A 221 -6.53 20.17 -4.06
N THR A 222 -6.70 18.88 -3.73
CA THR A 222 -7.93 18.35 -3.13
C THR A 222 -8.04 18.76 -1.67
N ASP A 223 -9.21 19.24 -1.23
CA ASP A 223 -9.48 19.47 0.19
C ASP A 223 -9.55 18.13 0.93
N ARG A 224 -9.06 18.09 2.18
CA ARG A 224 -9.16 16.89 3.02
C ARG A 224 -10.60 16.43 3.20
N ALA A 225 -11.55 17.36 3.32
CA ALA A 225 -12.97 17.04 3.43
C ALA A 225 -13.51 16.23 2.21
N ASN A 226 -12.83 16.31 1.07
CA ASN A 226 -13.17 15.58 -0.16
C ASN A 226 -12.33 14.32 -0.34
N THR A 227 -11.75 13.76 0.73
CA THR A 227 -11.01 12.49 0.69
C THR A 227 -11.81 11.38 1.36
N VAL A 228 -11.80 10.21 0.74
CA VAL A 228 -12.37 8.96 1.28
C VAL A 228 -11.26 7.92 1.32
N ALA A 229 -11.18 7.15 2.39
CA ALA A 229 -10.28 6.01 2.50
C ALA A 229 -11.03 4.77 2.96
N VAL A 230 -10.71 3.60 2.37
CA VAL A 230 -11.27 2.31 2.75
C VAL A 230 -10.13 1.33 2.98
N GLY A 231 -10.13 0.62 4.12
CA GLY A 231 -9.08 -0.31 4.49
C GLY A 231 -9.49 -1.24 5.63
N ASP A 232 -8.69 -2.29 5.89
CA ASP A 232 -8.95 -3.27 6.94
C ASP A 232 -7.73 -3.56 7.83
N GLY A 233 -6.51 -3.24 7.37
CA GLY A 233 -5.27 -3.60 8.02
C GLY A 233 -4.72 -2.53 8.98
N ARG A 234 -3.75 -2.93 9.83
CA ARG A 234 -3.03 -2.00 10.71
C ARG A 234 -2.28 -0.91 9.95
N ASN A 235 -1.80 -1.23 8.74
CA ASN A 235 -1.16 -0.28 7.82
C ASN A 235 -2.13 0.75 7.23
N ASP A 236 -3.43 0.59 7.45
CA ASP A 236 -4.47 1.54 7.03
C ASP A 236 -4.86 2.54 8.12
N ILE A 237 -4.49 2.30 9.38
CA ILE A 237 -4.89 3.16 10.52
C ILE A 237 -4.61 4.64 10.24
N GLU A 238 -3.39 4.95 9.80
CA GLU A 238 -3.03 6.33 9.49
C GLU A 238 -3.79 6.87 8.27
N MET A 239 -4.04 6.03 7.25
CA MET A 239 -4.79 6.39 6.06
C MET A 239 -6.26 6.67 6.40
N LEU A 240 -6.90 5.84 7.21
CA LEU A 240 -8.28 6.03 7.67
C LEU A 240 -8.41 7.32 8.50
N THR A 241 -7.50 7.53 9.45
CA THR A 241 -7.46 8.75 10.27
C THR A 241 -7.16 10.02 9.45
N TRP A 242 -6.34 9.91 8.41
CA TRP A 242 -5.97 11.01 7.53
C TRP A 242 -7.14 11.46 6.65
N ALA A 243 -7.99 10.56 6.20
CA ALA A 243 -9.09 10.88 5.29
C ALA A 243 -10.13 11.84 5.92
N GLY A 244 -10.89 12.51 5.07
CA GLY A 244 -12.10 13.26 5.49
C GLY A 244 -13.23 12.32 5.87
N ARG A 245 -13.25 11.11 5.25
CA ARG A 245 -14.14 9.99 5.56
C ARG A 245 -13.34 8.71 5.52
N GLY A 246 -12.95 8.19 6.68
CA GLY A 246 -12.27 6.91 6.83
C GLY A 246 -13.27 5.79 7.11
N VAL A 247 -13.25 4.72 6.31
CA VAL A 247 -14.17 3.58 6.42
C VAL A 247 -13.38 2.29 6.64
N ALA A 248 -13.58 1.65 7.80
CA ALA A 248 -13.01 0.35 8.09
C ALA A 248 -13.89 -0.78 7.53
N MET A 249 -13.29 -1.84 7.01
CA MET A 249 -13.99 -3.07 6.64
C MET A 249 -14.51 -3.79 7.88
N GLY A 250 -15.64 -4.51 7.75
CA GLY A 250 -16.33 -5.14 8.89
C GLY A 250 -15.53 -6.24 9.60
N GLN A 251 -14.54 -6.85 8.95
CA GLN A 251 -13.63 -7.84 9.54
C GLN A 251 -12.37 -7.22 10.15
N ALA A 252 -12.18 -5.90 10.03
CA ALA A 252 -10.99 -5.23 10.55
C ALA A 252 -10.84 -5.40 12.07
N PRO A 253 -9.60 -5.39 12.62
CA PRO A 253 -9.39 -5.43 14.07
C PRO A 253 -9.97 -4.21 14.77
N ASP A 254 -10.29 -4.35 16.05
CA ASP A 254 -10.87 -3.29 16.88
C ASP A 254 -10.07 -1.97 16.80
N GLU A 255 -8.75 -2.04 16.75
CA GLU A 255 -7.88 -0.87 16.64
C GLU A 255 -7.98 -0.14 15.30
N VAL A 256 -8.26 -0.86 14.21
CA VAL A 256 -8.50 -0.28 12.88
C VAL A 256 -9.90 0.32 12.82
N ILE A 257 -10.89 -0.40 13.36
CA ILE A 257 -12.27 0.09 13.50
C ILE A 257 -12.28 1.40 14.32
N ALA A 258 -11.55 1.45 15.43
CA ALA A 258 -11.47 2.63 16.29
C ALA A 258 -10.81 3.85 15.62
N ALA A 259 -10.03 3.64 14.56
CA ALA A 259 -9.37 4.71 13.81
C ALA A 259 -10.21 5.28 12.65
N ALA A 260 -11.32 4.62 12.31
CA ALA A 260 -12.20 4.99 11.21
C ALA A 260 -13.41 5.81 11.71
N ASP A 261 -14.01 6.59 10.80
CA ASP A 261 -15.27 7.30 11.06
C ASP A 261 -16.49 6.38 10.94
N GLU A 262 -16.38 5.33 10.11
CA GLU A 262 -17.46 4.41 9.78
C GLU A 262 -16.92 2.97 9.64
N VAL A 263 -17.83 2.01 9.81
CA VAL A 263 -17.58 0.59 9.52
C VAL A 263 -18.55 0.12 8.44
N THR A 264 -18.03 -0.52 7.40
CA THR A 264 -18.86 -1.17 6.36
C THR A 264 -18.99 -2.67 6.60
N ASP A 265 -19.61 -3.39 5.67
CA ASP A 265 -19.69 -4.84 5.72
C ASP A 265 -18.28 -5.48 5.53
N SER A 266 -18.17 -6.78 5.75
CA SER A 266 -16.89 -7.50 5.54
C SER A 266 -16.53 -7.60 4.06
N VAL A 267 -15.26 -7.99 3.78
CA VAL A 267 -14.81 -8.26 2.41
C VAL A 267 -15.62 -9.39 1.75
N LEU A 268 -16.08 -10.36 2.54
CA LEU A 268 -16.90 -11.47 2.06
C LEU A 268 -18.36 -11.06 1.77
N ASP A 269 -18.81 -9.95 2.33
CA ASP A 269 -20.15 -9.37 2.16
C ASP A 269 -20.12 -8.10 1.27
N ASP A 270 -19.10 -7.97 0.41
CA ASP A 270 -18.96 -6.86 -0.55
C ASP A 270 -18.91 -5.45 0.11
N GLY A 271 -18.34 -5.33 1.31
CA GLY A 271 -18.30 -4.06 2.06
C GLY A 271 -17.71 -2.89 1.26
N ALA A 272 -16.64 -3.11 0.50
CA ALA A 272 -16.07 -2.10 -0.37
C ALA A 272 -17.05 -1.63 -1.47
N ALA A 273 -17.80 -2.55 -2.07
CA ALA A 273 -18.82 -2.19 -3.06
C ALA A 273 -19.93 -1.31 -2.47
N ARG A 274 -20.31 -1.55 -1.22
CA ARG A 274 -21.31 -0.72 -0.52
C ARG A 274 -20.80 0.71 -0.35
N VAL A 275 -19.55 0.88 0.10
CA VAL A 275 -18.93 2.21 0.22
C VAL A 275 -18.88 2.90 -1.14
N LEU A 276 -18.33 2.23 -2.16
CA LEU A 276 -18.16 2.79 -3.50
C LEU A 276 -19.48 3.23 -4.12
N ARG A 277 -20.55 2.44 -3.97
CA ARG A 277 -21.90 2.82 -4.45
C ARG A 277 -22.47 4.02 -3.73
N SER A 278 -22.07 4.30 -2.49
CA SER A 278 -22.51 5.51 -1.76
C SER A 278 -21.85 6.79 -2.26
N LEU A 279 -20.89 6.70 -3.18
CA LEU A 279 -20.16 7.82 -3.76
C LEU A 279 -20.64 8.17 -5.18
N LEU A 280 -21.56 7.38 -5.74
CA LEU A 280 -22.23 7.59 -7.03
C LEU A 280 -23.51 8.40 -6.82
#